data_7d7c353872d438448bb8fa66c7fea2a8
#
_entry.id   7d7c353872d438448bb8fa66c7fea2a8
#
_cell.length_a   1.000
_cell.length_b   1.000
_cell.length_c   1.000
_cell.angle_alpha   90.00
_cell.angle_beta   90.00
_cell.angle_gamma   90.00
#
_symmetry.space_group_name_H-M   'P 1'
#
loop_
_entity.id
_entity.type
_entity.pdbx_description
1 polymer ?
#
loop_
_entity_poly.entity_id
_entity_poly.type
_entity_poly.pdbx_seq_one_letter_code
_entity_poly.pdbx_strand_id
1 'polypeptide(L)'
;MYLSRVFRGLLSQAGWGPEPLLDGREIHQVVGEPARLGAALPRPGEIRVVSWNIARGTQFDEVLSVLAGLDADLYALQEVDWACRRSGDRNVARDLAEALQMNWVFAGEFQEIGEGRDGRPALTGQSILSRHPISEASVLGFKSQAHMRWRLDPFQPRRGGRIVLCARSCGVVLYNAHIESARNDRFRALQVNEMLADYVRTHGSAAPVILAGDLNTGPAVRSPVVQSIVSEGFADALGHASDSRKTAVRHRHPLDWIFVKHLGARDGVVSHHGEASDHYPLQATIRVPPLDALAP
;
A
#
# COMPACT_ATOMS: atom_id res chain seq x y z
N MET A 1 23.98 21.97 -8.62
CA MET A 1 24.07 21.99 -10.08
C MET A 1 25.14 21.04 -10.64
N TYR A 2 26.26 20.80 -9.98
CA TYR A 2 27.35 19.93 -10.43
C TYR A 2 27.05 18.42 -10.35
N LEU A 3 26.36 17.97 -9.29
CA LEU A 3 25.97 16.56 -9.10
C LEU A 3 24.96 16.04 -10.13
N SER A 4 24.10 16.92 -10.68
CA SER A 4 23.14 16.53 -11.71
C SER A 4 23.77 16.22 -13.08
N ARG A 5 24.93 16.82 -13.38
CA ARG A 5 25.64 16.56 -14.65
C ARG A 5 26.44 15.25 -14.61
N VAL A 6 27.04 14.92 -13.47
CA VAL A 6 27.79 13.66 -13.30
C VAL A 6 26.84 12.46 -13.35
N PHE A 7 25.67 12.56 -12.71
CA PHE A 7 24.65 11.51 -12.74
C PHE A 7 24.06 11.31 -14.15
N ARG A 8 23.77 12.39 -14.89
CA ARG A 8 23.33 12.30 -16.30
C ARG A 8 24.39 11.64 -17.19
N GLY A 9 25.67 11.92 -16.95
CA GLY A 9 26.77 11.32 -17.70
C GLY A 9 26.90 9.81 -17.48
N LEU A 10 26.71 9.34 -16.25
CA LEU A 10 26.72 7.92 -15.92
C LEU A 10 25.51 7.16 -16.50
N LEU A 11 24.32 7.77 -16.47
CA LEU A 11 23.09 7.18 -17.03
C LEU A 11 23.15 7.11 -18.55
N SER A 12 23.74 8.11 -19.23
CA SER A 12 23.92 8.09 -20.70
C SER A 12 24.89 7.01 -21.18
N GLN A 13 25.92 6.68 -20.39
CA GLN A 13 26.85 5.60 -20.70
C GLN A 13 26.23 4.20 -20.52
N ALA A 14 25.17 4.08 -19.72
CA ALA A 14 24.43 2.84 -19.51
C ALA A 14 23.35 2.57 -20.58
N GLY A 15 23.26 3.42 -21.62
CA GLY A 15 22.23 3.30 -22.67
C GLY A 15 20.82 3.72 -22.20
N TRP A 16 20.74 4.44 -21.08
CA TRP A 16 19.48 4.94 -20.54
C TRP A 16 19.23 6.34 -21.09
N GLY A 17 18.16 6.47 -21.88
CA GLY A 17 17.70 7.78 -22.33
C GLY A 17 17.31 8.67 -21.15
N PRO A 18 17.33 10.01 -21.30
CA PRO A 18 16.89 10.91 -20.23
C PRO A 18 15.40 10.69 -19.99
N GLU A 19 15.07 10.02 -18.87
CA GLU A 19 13.69 9.91 -18.45
C GLU A 19 13.22 11.27 -17.88
N PRO A 20 11.98 11.70 -18.16
CA PRO A 20 11.44 12.93 -17.60
C PRO A 20 11.34 12.82 -16.08
N LEU A 21 11.73 13.88 -15.38
CA LEU A 21 11.56 13.97 -13.92
C LEU A 21 10.14 14.47 -13.63
N LEU A 22 9.34 13.62 -13.03
CA LEU A 22 7.97 13.93 -12.61
C LEU A 22 7.98 14.87 -11.39
N ASP A 23 6.97 15.72 -11.25
CA ASP A 23 6.72 16.46 -10.02
C ASP A 23 5.92 15.59 -9.01
N GLY A 24 5.71 16.10 -7.79
CA GLY A 24 4.99 15.34 -6.76
C GLY A 24 3.51 15.11 -7.11
N ARG A 25 2.89 15.96 -7.94
CA ARG A 25 1.49 15.78 -8.34
C ARG A 25 1.36 14.68 -9.38
N GLU A 26 2.29 14.61 -10.31
CA GLU A 26 2.34 13.56 -11.33
C GLU A 26 2.65 12.19 -10.69
N ILE A 27 3.58 12.13 -9.71
CA ILE A 27 3.93 10.89 -9.01
C ILE A 27 2.72 10.37 -8.21
N HIS A 28 2.07 11.25 -7.44
CA HIS A 28 1.01 10.87 -6.49
C HIS A 28 -0.39 10.84 -7.13
N GLN A 29 -0.48 10.72 -8.44
CA GLN A 29 -1.77 10.61 -9.14
C GLN A 29 -2.37 9.21 -8.95
N VAL A 30 -3.68 9.15 -8.66
CA VAL A 30 -4.44 7.89 -8.72
C VAL A 30 -4.74 7.54 -10.17
N VAL A 31 -4.39 6.33 -10.55
CA VAL A 31 -4.70 5.75 -11.86
C VAL A 31 -5.28 4.35 -11.69
N GLY A 32 -6.04 3.85 -12.66
CA GLY A 32 -6.58 2.50 -12.59
C GLY A 32 -7.86 2.28 -13.36
N GLU A 33 -8.44 1.11 -13.17
CA GLU A 33 -9.73 0.70 -13.72
C GLU A 33 -10.67 0.31 -12.56
N PRO A 34 -11.29 1.30 -11.88
CA PRO A 34 -12.02 1.08 -10.63
C PRO A 34 -13.36 0.35 -10.81
N ALA A 35 -13.86 0.24 -12.04
CA ALA A 35 -15.11 -0.43 -12.37
C ALA A 35 -15.00 -1.31 -13.61
N ARG A 36 -13.84 -1.91 -13.85
CA ARG A 36 -13.55 -2.77 -15.01
C ARG A 36 -14.53 -3.94 -15.15
N LEU A 37 -14.91 -4.56 -14.04
CA LEU A 37 -15.82 -5.71 -14.00
C LEU A 37 -17.29 -5.28 -13.87
N GLY A 38 -17.74 -4.38 -14.71
CA GLY A 38 -19.08 -3.94 -15.05
C GLY A 38 -20.25 -4.07 -14.04
N ALA A 39 -20.72 -5.23 -13.71
CA ALA A 39 -21.87 -5.42 -12.86
C ALA A 39 -21.48 -5.49 -11.37
N ALA A 40 -22.14 -4.70 -10.55
CA ALA A 40 -22.02 -4.84 -9.10
C ALA A 40 -22.42 -6.27 -8.68
N LEU A 41 -21.46 -7.08 -8.22
CA LEU A 41 -21.77 -8.30 -7.51
C LEU A 41 -22.63 -7.93 -6.30
N PRO A 42 -23.54 -8.83 -5.86
CA PRO A 42 -24.26 -8.60 -4.61
C PRO A 42 -23.27 -8.30 -3.50
N ARG A 43 -23.57 -7.28 -2.70
CA ARG A 43 -22.67 -6.88 -1.61
C ARG A 43 -22.57 -8.02 -0.60
N PRO A 44 -21.37 -8.54 -0.33
CA PRO A 44 -21.21 -9.60 0.64
C PRO A 44 -21.49 -9.08 2.07
N GLY A 45 -21.98 -9.93 2.96
CA GLY A 45 -22.05 -9.64 4.39
C GLY A 45 -20.70 -9.68 5.09
N GLU A 46 -19.72 -10.34 4.46
CA GLU A 46 -18.34 -10.45 4.91
C GLU A 46 -17.43 -10.39 3.70
N ILE A 47 -16.25 -9.80 3.88
CA ILE A 47 -15.19 -9.73 2.87
C ILE A 47 -13.89 -10.26 3.45
N ARG A 48 -13.12 -10.93 2.62
CA ARG A 48 -11.74 -11.32 2.93
C ARG A 48 -10.80 -10.22 2.47
N VAL A 49 -10.00 -9.70 3.38
CA VAL A 49 -9.05 -8.61 3.14
C VAL A 49 -7.62 -9.12 3.32
N VAL A 50 -6.75 -8.80 2.40
CA VAL A 50 -5.32 -9.08 2.47
C VAL A 50 -4.53 -7.78 2.44
N SER A 51 -3.51 -7.67 3.30
CA SER A 51 -2.47 -6.64 3.22
C SER A 51 -1.12 -7.30 2.98
N TRP A 52 -0.36 -6.82 1.99
CA TRP A 52 0.94 -7.39 1.68
C TRP A 52 1.87 -6.40 0.98
N ASN A 53 3.06 -6.21 1.53
CA ASN A 53 4.19 -5.62 0.82
C ASN A 53 4.78 -6.69 -0.11
N ILE A 54 4.68 -6.48 -1.41
CA ILE A 54 5.03 -7.48 -2.44
C ILE A 54 6.45 -7.32 -2.99
N ALA A 55 7.32 -6.60 -2.29
CA ALA A 55 8.72 -6.39 -2.70
C ALA A 55 8.83 -5.99 -4.19
N ARG A 56 8.06 -4.98 -4.60
CA ARG A 56 8.02 -4.41 -5.96
C ARG A 56 7.40 -5.32 -7.04
N GLY A 57 6.93 -6.51 -6.65
CA GLY A 57 6.44 -7.52 -7.59
C GLY A 57 7.54 -8.07 -8.50
N THR A 58 8.80 -8.09 -8.04
CA THR A 58 9.94 -8.62 -8.80
C THR A 58 9.82 -10.12 -9.04
N GLN A 59 9.15 -10.84 -8.12
CA GLN A 59 8.79 -12.25 -8.25
C GLN A 59 7.31 -12.36 -8.64
N PHE A 60 6.97 -11.84 -9.84
CA PHE A 60 5.58 -11.63 -10.24
C PHE A 60 4.73 -12.91 -10.20
N ASP A 61 5.23 -14.00 -10.74
CA ASP A 61 4.47 -15.25 -10.87
C ASP A 61 4.24 -15.91 -9.50
N GLU A 62 5.21 -15.82 -8.61
CA GLU A 62 5.08 -16.26 -7.21
C GLU A 62 4.09 -15.38 -6.43
N VAL A 63 4.18 -14.05 -6.59
CA VAL A 63 3.21 -13.11 -5.99
C VAL A 63 1.81 -13.41 -6.47
N LEU A 64 1.60 -13.57 -7.79
CA LEU A 64 0.31 -13.91 -8.37
C LEU A 64 -0.22 -15.24 -7.82
N SER A 65 0.62 -16.27 -7.75
CA SER A 65 0.24 -17.58 -7.22
C SER A 65 -0.24 -17.49 -5.76
N VAL A 66 0.47 -16.72 -4.92
CA VAL A 66 0.09 -16.50 -3.53
C VAL A 66 -1.24 -15.74 -3.44
N LEU A 67 -1.40 -14.63 -4.16
CA LEU A 67 -2.65 -13.85 -4.15
C LEU A 67 -3.84 -14.67 -4.62
N ALA A 68 -3.68 -15.45 -5.70
CA ALA A 68 -4.73 -16.35 -6.19
C ALA A 68 -5.12 -17.41 -5.15
N GLY A 69 -4.13 -17.96 -4.43
CA GLY A 69 -4.38 -18.95 -3.37
C GLY A 69 -5.07 -18.37 -2.12
N LEU A 70 -4.81 -17.10 -1.80
CA LEU A 70 -5.48 -16.41 -0.69
C LEU A 70 -6.92 -16.05 -1.02
N ASP A 71 -7.29 -15.91 -2.27
CA ASP A 71 -8.65 -15.74 -2.78
C ASP A 71 -9.45 -14.66 -2.03
N ALA A 72 -8.87 -13.45 -1.91
CA ALA A 72 -9.47 -12.35 -1.17
C ALA A 72 -10.39 -11.47 -2.04
N ASP A 73 -11.27 -10.70 -1.37
CA ASP A 73 -12.16 -9.73 -2.01
C ASP A 73 -11.48 -8.37 -2.17
N LEU A 74 -10.59 -8.02 -1.24
CA LEU A 74 -9.78 -6.79 -1.26
C LEU A 74 -8.32 -7.11 -0.96
N TYR A 75 -7.43 -6.52 -1.75
CA TYR A 75 -5.99 -6.53 -1.50
C TYR A 75 -5.48 -5.09 -1.33
N ALA A 76 -4.78 -4.84 -0.24
CA ALA A 76 -3.97 -3.65 0.00
C ALA A 76 -2.49 -4.01 -0.24
N LEU A 77 -1.93 -3.60 -1.36
CA LEU A 77 -0.57 -3.97 -1.77
C LEU A 77 0.37 -2.78 -1.64
N GLN A 78 1.54 -3.00 -1.06
CA GLN A 78 2.61 -2.02 -0.93
C GLN A 78 3.83 -2.46 -1.76
N GLU A 79 4.70 -1.51 -2.06
CA GLU A 79 5.84 -1.69 -2.96
C GLU A 79 5.41 -2.32 -4.29
N VAL A 80 4.54 -1.67 -5.01
CA VAL A 80 4.03 -2.09 -6.32
C VAL A 80 4.74 -1.31 -7.41
N ASP A 81 5.48 -1.95 -8.30
CA ASP A 81 6.18 -1.29 -9.40
C ASP A 81 5.28 -1.03 -10.60
N TRP A 82 5.57 0.07 -11.29
CA TRP A 82 4.99 0.45 -12.57
C TRP A 82 6.10 0.84 -13.53
N ALA A 83 6.23 0.11 -14.64
CA ALA A 83 7.22 0.32 -15.70
C ALA A 83 8.68 0.34 -15.21
N CYS A 84 8.98 -0.37 -14.12
CA CYS A 84 10.36 -0.57 -13.66
C CYS A 84 11.00 -1.77 -14.36
N ARG A 85 12.25 -1.62 -14.82
CA ARG A 85 12.98 -2.72 -15.46
C ARG A 85 13.16 -3.92 -14.55
N ARG A 86 13.42 -3.70 -13.28
CA ARG A 86 13.60 -4.77 -12.27
C ARG A 86 12.37 -5.67 -12.12
N SER A 87 11.18 -5.16 -12.43
CA SER A 87 9.92 -5.92 -12.42
C SER A 87 9.42 -6.27 -13.84
N GLY A 88 10.32 -6.24 -14.85
CA GLY A 88 10.04 -6.62 -16.24
C GLY A 88 9.23 -5.58 -17.03
N ASP A 89 9.42 -4.30 -16.74
CA ASP A 89 8.73 -3.16 -17.40
C ASP A 89 7.20 -3.23 -17.27
N ARG A 90 6.69 -3.98 -16.29
CA ARG A 90 5.25 -4.25 -16.08
C ARG A 90 4.54 -3.09 -15.39
N ASN A 91 3.24 -3.00 -15.60
CA ASN A 91 2.32 -2.42 -14.63
C ASN A 91 1.86 -3.55 -13.70
N VAL A 92 2.59 -3.76 -12.61
CA VAL A 92 2.35 -4.89 -11.70
C VAL A 92 0.91 -4.87 -11.15
N ALA A 93 0.37 -3.69 -10.80
CA ALA A 93 -0.99 -3.56 -10.30
C ALA A 93 -2.04 -4.02 -11.32
N ARG A 94 -1.93 -3.53 -12.57
CA ARG A 94 -2.83 -3.92 -13.66
C ARG A 94 -2.72 -5.41 -13.97
N ASP A 95 -1.50 -5.90 -14.14
CA ASP A 95 -1.27 -7.27 -14.58
C ASP A 95 -1.76 -8.28 -13.53
N LEU A 96 -1.60 -7.98 -12.22
CA LEU A 96 -2.20 -8.75 -11.13
C LEU A 96 -3.74 -8.68 -11.16
N ALA A 97 -4.30 -7.48 -11.32
CA ALA A 97 -5.74 -7.29 -11.38
C ALA A 97 -6.38 -8.01 -12.57
N GLU A 98 -5.69 -8.02 -13.73
CA GLU A 98 -6.13 -8.76 -14.91
C GLU A 98 -6.15 -10.26 -14.68
N ALA A 99 -5.07 -10.80 -14.13
CA ALA A 99 -4.95 -12.24 -13.86
C ALA A 99 -5.94 -12.71 -12.78
N LEU A 100 -6.21 -11.88 -11.76
CA LEU A 100 -7.15 -12.17 -10.67
C LEU A 100 -8.61 -11.77 -11.00
N GLN A 101 -8.85 -11.17 -12.17
CA GLN A 101 -10.16 -10.63 -12.56
C GLN A 101 -10.72 -9.64 -11.53
N MET A 102 -9.95 -8.61 -11.18
CA MET A 102 -10.29 -7.61 -10.18
C MET A 102 -10.29 -6.19 -10.77
N ASN A 103 -11.03 -5.29 -10.14
CA ASN A 103 -10.88 -3.86 -10.30
C ASN A 103 -9.62 -3.39 -9.56
N TRP A 104 -9.03 -2.28 -10.00
CA TRP A 104 -7.80 -1.82 -9.38
C TRP A 104 -7.62 -0.31 -9.44
N VAL A 105 -6.87 0.20 -8.46
CA VAL A 105 -6.30 1.54 -8.45
C VAL A 105 -4.86 1.47 -7.96
N PHE A 106 -4.03 2.38 -8.46
CA PHE A 106 -2.63 2.53 -8.11
C PHE A 106 -2.31 4.00 -7.86
N ALA A 107 -1.37 4.27 -6.95
CA ALA A 107 -0.74 5.58 -6.80
C ALA A 107 0.75 5.43 -6.53
N GLY A 108 1.57 6.21 -7.24
CA GLY A 108 3.02 6.23 -7.04
C GLY A 108 3.40 6.91 -5.74
N GLU A 109 4.37 6.34 -5.05
CA GLU A 109 5.09 6.98 -3.93
C GLU A 109 6.35 7.66 -4.45
N PHE A 110 7.10 6.93 -5.27
CA PHE A 110 8.40 7.35 -5.77
C PHE A 110 8.53 7.12 -7.27
N GLN A 111 9.16 8.07 -7.95
CA GLN A 111 9.79 7.82 -9.24
C GLN A 111 11.16 7.18 -8.99
N GLU A 112 11.37 5.99 -9.53
CA GLU A 112 12.61 5.22 -9.44
C GLU A 112 13.52 5.62 -10.59
N ILE A 113 14.50 6.48 -10.30
CA ILE A 113 15.38 7.08 -11.30
C ILE A 113 16.35 6.02 -11.83
N GLY A 114 16.34 5.84 -13.16
CA GLY A 114 17.15 4.84 -13.85
C GLY A 114 16.48 3.48 -14.01
N GLU A 115 15.25 3.29 -13.51
CA GLU A 115 14.44 2.10 -13.76
C GLU A 115 13.55 2.25 -15.01
N GLY A 116 13.28 3.48 -15.45
CA GLY A 116 12.48 3.73 -16.64
C GLY A 116 13.17 3.34 -17.94
N ARG A 117 12.36 3.05 -18.97
CA ARG A 117 12.82 2.70 -20.32
C ARG A 117 12.13 3.56 -21.37
N ASP A 118 12.82 3.83 -22.47
CA ASP A 118 12.27 4.55 -23.64
C ASP A 118 11.67 5.93 -23.29
N GLY A 119 12.30 6.65 -22.36
CA GLY A 119 11.84 7.96 -21.90
C GLY A 119 10.57 7.91 -21.03
N ARG A 120 10.12 6.75 -20.58
CA ARG A 120 9.00 6.60 -19.65
C ARG A 120 9.48 6.59 -18.21
N PRO A 121 8.81 7.33 -17.31
CA PRO A 121 9.13 7.27 -15.89
C PRO A 121 8.69 5.92 -15.30
N ALA A 122 9.51 5.40 -14.39
CA ALA A 122 9.20 4.22 -13.61
C ALA A 122 8.77 4.65 -12.20
N LEU A 123 7.74 4.01 -11.65
CA LEU A 123 7.20 4.34 -10.33
C LEU A 123 7.19 3.10 -9.43
N THR A 124 7.37 3.33 -8.14
CA THR A 124 6.97 2.39 -7.09
C THR A 124 5.92 3.04 -6.22
N GLY A 125 4.87 2.31 -5.87
CA GLY A 125 3.78 2.87 -5.08
C GLY A 125 2.94 1.82 -4.39
N GLN A 126 1.66 2.13 -4.27
CA GLN A 126 0.66 1.29 -3.62
C GLN A 126 -0.47 0.97 -4.58
N SER A 127 -1.11 -0.18 -4.38
CA SER A 127 -2.29 -0.56 -5.13
C SER A 127 -3.38 -1.14 -4.23
N ILE A 128 -4.63 -0.93 -4.61
CA ILE A 128 -5.79 -1.62 -4.07
C ILE A 128 -6.45 -2.38 -5.21
N LEU A 129 -6.59 -3.71 -5.01
CA LEU A 129 -7.38 -4.55 -5.92
C LEU A 129 -8.68 -4.93 -5.22
N SER A 130 -9.79 -4.98 -5.98
CA SER A 130 -11.11 -5.32 -5.45
C SER A 130 -11.91 -6.15 -6.45
N ARG A 131 -12.59 -7.20 -5.95
CA ARG A 131 -13.62 -7.93 -6.72
C ARG A 131 -14.84 -7.08 -7.01
N HIS A 132 -15.10 -6.09 -6.16
CA HIS A 132 -16.22 -5.19 -6.27
C HIS A 132 -15.77 -3.85 -6.86
N PRO A 133 -16.67 -3.08 -7.48
CA PRO A 133 -16.31 -1.74 -7.96
C PRO A 133 -15.72 -0.86 -6.85
N ILE A 134 -14.72 -0.09 -7.20
CA ILE A 134 -14.12 0.93 -6.36
C ILE A 134 -14.84 2.25 -6.71
N SER A 135 -15.64 2.77 -5.78
CA SER A 135 -16.48 3.95 -6.04
C SER A 135 -15.73 5.28 -5.88
N GLU A 136 -14.72 5.29 -5.03
CA GLU A 136 -13.91 6.46 -4.70
C GLU A 136 -12.47 6.02 -4.52
N ALA A 137 -11.51 6.84 -4.99
CA ALA A 137 -10.10 6.65 -4.70
C ALA A 137 -9.39 8.00 -4.61
N SER A 138 -8.51 8.15 -3.63
CA SER A 138 -7.75 9.36 -3.38
C SER A 138 -6.38 9.04 -2.77
N VAL A 139 -5.49 10.03 -2.79
CA VAL A 139 -4.16 9.96 -2.19
C VAL A 139 -4.00 11.02 -1.12
N LEU A 140 -3.52 10.61 0.03
CA LEU A 140 -2.96 11.50 1.04
C LEU A 140 -1.44 11.48 0.95
N GLY A 141 -0.84 12.56 0.46
CA GLY A 141 0.61 12.79 0.57
C GLY A 141 0.95 13.29 1.97
N PHE A 142 1.83 12.59 2.69
CA PHE A 142 2.23 13.01 4.02
C PHE A 142 3.06 14.30 3.99
N LYS A 143 2.77 15.22 4.92
CA LYS A 143 3.59 16.42 5.18
C LYS A 143 4.84 16.07 5.98
N SER A 144 4.69 15.14 6.91
CA SER A 144 5.75 14.65 7.78
C SER A 144 6.48 13.48 7.16
N GLN A 145 7.68 13.72 6.63
CA GLN A 145 8.53 12.70 6.01
C GLN A 145 9.95 12.79 6.55
N ALA A 146 10.61 11.66 6.74
CA ALA A 146 11.96 11.61 7.32
C ALA A 146 13.01 12.22 6.42
N HIS A 147 12.85 12.13 5.13
CA HIS A 147 13.70 12.76 4.12
C HIS A 147 12.97 12.93 2.78
N MET A 148 12.90 14.11 2.43
CA MET A 148 13.49 14.83 1.31
C MET A 148 13.05 14.40 -0.09
N ARG A 149 12.84 15.46 -0.85
CA ARG A 149 12.62 15.52 -2.29
C ARG A 149 13.66 14.74 -3.13
N TRP A 150 14.78 14.28 -2.53
CA TRP A 150 15.86 13.51 -3.16
C TRP A 150 16.48 12.56 -2.15
N ARG A 151 16.10 11.29 -2.18
CA ARG A 151 16.90 10.25 -1.55
C ARG A 151 18.02 9.91 -2.53
N LEU A 152 19.18 10.46 -2.28
CA LEU A 152 20.43 10.02 -2.89
C LEU A 152 20.90 8.74 -2.19
N ASP A 153 20.11 7.69 -2.26
CA ASP A 153 20.66 6.36 -2.09
C ASP A 153 21.39 6.04 -3.41
N PRO A 154 22.74 5.88 -3.40
CA PRO A 154 23.48 5.60 -4.63
C PRO A 154 23.07 4.27 -5.27
N PHE A 155 22.43 3.36 -4.50
CA PHE A 155 21.95 2.08 -4.98
C PHE A 155 20.48 2.12 -5.45
N GLN A 156 19.71 3.13 -5.05
CA GLN A 156 18.32 3.28 -5.43
C GLN A 156 17.92 4.76 -5.43
N PRO A 157 18.38 5.53 -6.45
CA PRO A 157 18.02 6.93 -6.55
C PRO A 157 16.52 7.06 -6.89
N ARG A 158 15.78 7.80 -6.06
CA ARG A 158 14.34 7.99 -6.24
C ARG A 158 13.87 9.37 -5.80
N ARG A 159 12.76 9.83 -6.36
CA ARG A 159 12.10 11.09 -6.05
C ARG A 159 10.65 10.83 -5.67
N GLY A 160 10.13 11.58 -4.73
CA GLY A 160 8.74 11.45 -4.26
C GLY A 160 8.68 11.40 -2.75
N GLY A 161 7.68 10.72 -2.23
CA GLY A 161 7.48 10.61 -0.79
C GLY A 161 6.40 9.59 -0.44
N ARG A 162 6.32 9.25 0.84
CA ARG A 162 5.31 8.34 1.37
C ARG A 162 3.91 8.92 1.23
N ILE A 163 2.97 8.06 0.90
CA ILE A 163 1.56 8.37 0.73
C ILE A 163 0.69 7.36 1.48
N VAL A 164 -0.61 7.63 1.51
CA VAL A 164 -1.64 6.63 1.71
C VAL A 164 -2.55 6.62 0.50
N LEU A 165 -2.81 5.45 -0.05
CA LEU A 165 -3.85 5.25 -1.05
C LEU A 165 -5.14 4.86 -0.32
N CYS A 166 -6.14 5.73 -0.43
CA CYS A 166 -7.47 5.51 0.12
C CYS A 166 -8.44 5.12 -0.99
N ALA A 167 -9.29 4.11 -0.73
CA ALA A 167 -10.34 3.73 -1.66
C ALA A 167 -11.60 3.28 -0.91
N ARG A 168 -12.76 3.40 -1.56
CA ARG A 168 -14.03 2.88 -1.06
C ARG A 168 -14.50 1.72 -1.94
N SER A 169 -14.69 0.57 -1.35
CA SER A 169 -15.30 -0.61 -1.99
C SER A 169 -16.09 -1.43 -0.99
N CYS A 170 -17.09 -2.17 -1.42
CA CYS A 170 -17.97 -2.95 -0.53
C CYS A 170 -18.62 -2.13 0.61
N GLY A 171 -18.71 -0.80 0.48
CA GLY A 171 -19.23 0.10 1.48
C GLY A 171 -18.31 0.37 2.67
N VAL A 172 -17.07 -0.05 2.61
CA VAL A 172 -16.03 0.27 3.59
C VAL A 172 -14.98 1.18 2.95
N VAL A 173 -14.34 1.99 3.78
CA VAL A 173 -13.18 2.77 3.41
C VAL A 173 -11.94 1.93 3.72
N LEU A 174 -11.01 1.82 2.78
CA LEU A 174 -9.72 1.15 2.96
C LEU A 174 -8.60 2.18 2.80
N TYR A 175 -7.82 2.38 3.86
CA TYR A 175 -6.55 3.08 3.86
C TYR A 175 -5.43 2.06 3.67
N ASN A 176 -4.79 2.06 2.51
CA ASN A 176 -3.58 1.30 2.23
C ASN A 176 -2.38 2.19 2.52
N ALA A 177 -1.55 1.84 3.49
CA ALA A 177 -0.46 2.67 3.96
C ALA A 177 0.89 1.94 3.87
N HIS A 178 1.92 2.64 3.42
CA HIS A 178 3.31 2.25 3.61
C HIS A 178 4.05 3.44 4.20
N ILE A 179 4.16 3.47 5.52
CA ILE A 179 4.73 4.62 6.23
C ILE A 179 6.25 4.56 6.34
N GLU A 180 6.83 5.58 6.95
CA GLU A 180 8.27 5.79 6.98
C GLU A 180 9.04 4.66 7.68
N SER A 181 10.10 4.17 7.03
CA SER A 181 10.99 3.13 7.55
C SER A 181 12.16 3.65 8.40
N ALA A 182 12.22 4.98 8.64
CA ALA A 182 13.28 5.58 9.46
C ALA A 182 13.37 4.97 10.87
N ARG A 183 14.56 4.96 11.45
CA ARG A 183 14.83 4.33 12.76
C ARG A 183 14.01 4.89 13.92
N ASN A 184 13.58 6.17 13.82
CA ASN A 184 12.84 6.78 14.91
C ASN A 184 11.33 6.80 14.61
N ASP A 185 10.51 6.55 15.62
CA ASP A 185 9.04 6.49 15.50
C ASP A 185 8.38 7.87 15.29
N ARG A 186 9.13 8.97 15.39
CA ARG A 186 8.56 10.32 15.30
C ARG A 186 7.81 10.56 13.97
N PHE A 187 8.45 10.24 12.84
CA PHE A 187 7.82 10.44 11.54
C PHE A 187 6.64 9.49 11.34
N ARG A 188 6.77 8.23 11.77
CA ARG A 188 5.68 7.26 11.72
C ARG A 188 4.46 7.73 12.53
N ALA A 189 4.67 8.20 13.75
CA ALA A 189 3.60 8.72 14.60
C ALA A 189 2.92 9.95 13.98
N LEU A 190 3.69 10.87 13.38
CA LEU A 190 3.13 12.03 12.68
C LEU A 190 2.32 11.60 11.45
N GLN A 191 2.83 10.66 10.66
CA GLN A 191 2.12 10.14 9.49
C GLN A 191 0.82 9.44 9.88
N VAL A 192 0.82 8.65 10.95
CA VAL A 192 -0.41 8.04 11.48
C VAL A 192 -1.41 9.12 11.92
N ASN A 193 -0.97 10.15 12.62
CA ASN A 193 -1.86 11.24 13.04
C ASN A 193 -2.43 11.99 11.83
N GLU A 194 -1.64 12.23 10.78
CA GLU A 194 -2.12 12.82 9.52
C GLU A 194 -3.19 11.94 8.86
N MET A 195 -2.99 10.62 8.83
CA MET A 195 -3.92 9.65 8.27
C MET A 195 -5.22 9.57 9.07
N LEU A 196 -5.15 9.51 10.39
CA LEU A 196 -6.32 9.49 11.28
C LEU A 196 -7.13 10.80 11.18
N ALA A 197 -6.44 11.94 11.10
CA ALA A 197 -7.09 13.23 10.88
C ALA A 197 -7.76 13.31 9.50
N ASP A 198 -7.14 12.75 8.46
CA ASP A 198 -7.73 12.66 7.13
C ASP A 198 -8.99 11.79 7.12
N TYR A 199 -8.95 10.65 7.78
CA TYR A 199 -10.11 9.76 7.92
C TYR A 199 -11.30 10.51 8.55
N VAL A 200 -11.10 11.17 9.68
CA VAL A 200 -12.17 11.91 10.37
C VAL A 200 -12.71 13.06 9.51
N ARG A 201 -11.81 13.81 8.87
CA ARG A 201 -12.17 14.96 8.02
C ARG A 201 -12.93 14.55 6.76
N THR A 202 -12.54 13.45 6.12
CA THR A 202 -13.03 13.06 4.79
C THR A 202 -14.25 12.15 4.86
N HIS A 203 -14.29 11.25 5.84
CA HIS A 203 -15.31 10.19 5.92
C HIS A 203 -16.17 10.29 7.18
N GLY A 204 -15.77 11.12 8.16
CA GLY A 204 -16.41 11.19 9.47
C GLY A 204 -15.97 10.08 10.41
N SER A 205 -15.96 10.36 11.72
CA SER A 205 -15.44 9.44 12.75
C SER A 205 -16.25 8.15 12.91
N ALA A 206 -17.47 8.07 12.38
CA ALA A 206 -18.36 6.92 12.43
C ALA A 206 -18.32 6.03 11.18
N ALA A 207 -17.59 6.43 10.13
CA ALA A 207 -17.49 5.63 8.90
C ALA A 207 -16.77 4.29 9.17
N PRO A 208 -17.29 3.15 8.65
CA PRO A 208 -16.60 1.88 8.75
C PRO A 208 -15.32 1.91 7.92
N VAL A 209 -14.18 1.63 8.56
CA VAL A 209 -12.86 1.79 7.95
C VAL A 209 -11.93 0.63 8.28
N ILE A 210 -11.13 0.27 7.28
CA ILE A 210 -9.98 -0.64 7.37
C ILE A 210 -8.73 0.21 7.15
N LEU A 211 -7.75 0.09 8.03
CA LEU A 211 -6.41 0.63 7.88
C LEU A 211 -5.46 -0.54 7.76
N ALA A 212 -4.83 -0.70 6.62
CA ALA A 212 -3.95 -1.84 6.34
C ALA A 212 -2.64 -1.38 5.72
N GLY A 213 -1.57 -2.12 5.94
CA GLY A 213 -0.30 -1.88 5.28
C GLY A 213 0.94 -2.16 6.12
N ASP A 214 2.07 -1.81 5.52
CA ASP A 214 3.37 -1.81 6.17
C ASP A 214 3.56 -0.51 6.97
N LEU A 215 3.35 -0.61 8.27
CA LEU A 215 3.50 0.51 9.18
C LEU A 215 4.92 0.61 9.77
N ASN A 216 5.84 -0.25 9.34
CA ASN A 216 7.24 -0.23 9.77
C ASN A 216 7.41 -0.11 11.29
N THR A 217 6.50 -0.70 12.07
CA THR A 217 6.44 -0.56 13.52
C THR A 217 7.51 -1.40 14.22
N GLY A 218 7.90 -0.97 15.42
CA GLY A 218 8.65 -1.78 16.36
C GLY A 218 7.73 -2.71 17.18
N PRO A 219 8.19 -3.27 18.30
CA PRO A 219 7.39 -4.14 19.17
C PRO A 219 6.05 -3.51 19.53
N ALA A 220 4.95 -4.23 19.29
CA ALA A 220 3.58 -3.70 19.33
C ALA A 220 3.22 -2.98 20.64
N VAL A 221 3.63 -3.53 21.79
CA VAL A 221 3.34 -2.97 23.12
C VAL A 221 4.04 -1.63 23.35
N ARG A 222 5.12 -1.34 22.63
CA ARG A 222 5.95 -0.13 22.80
C ARG A 222 5.83 0.86 21.66
N SER A 223 5.25 0.45 20.52
CA SER A 223 5.15 1.33 19.36
C SER A 223 4.13 2.45 19.58
N PRO A 224 4.56 3.73 19.58
CA PRO A 224 3.64 4.86 19.65
C PRO A 224 2.63 4.88 18.49
N VAL A 225 3.01 4.33 17.35
CA VAL A 225 2.17 4.17 16.15
C VAL A 225 0.95 3.31 16.45
N VAL A 226 1.17 2.11 16.97
CA VAL A 226 0.08 1.19 17.33
C VAL A 226 -0.79 1.78 18.44
N GLN A 227 -0.16 2.39 19.45
CA GLN A 227 -0.91 3.03 20.55
C GLN A 227 -1.81 4.16 20.05
N SER A 228 -1.34 5.01 19.13
CA SER A 228 -2.16 6.08 18.55
C SER A 228 -3.36 5.51 17.77
N ILE A 229 -3.18 4.46 16.99
CA ILE A 229 -4.25 3.83 16.23
C ILE A 229 -5.30 3.21 17.19
N VAL A 230 -4.85 2.46 18.18
CA VAL A 230 -5.74 1.79 19.15
C VAL A 230 -6.49 2.81 20.02
N SER A 231 -5.83 3.90 20.45
CA SER A 231 -6.47 4.96 21.25
C SER A 231 -7.59 5.68 20.50
N GLU A 232 -7.57 5.67 19.17
CA GLU A 232 -8.63 6.19 18.31
C GLU A 232 -9.78 5.17 18.08
N GLY A 233 -9.77 4.05 18.78
CA GLY A 233 -10.83 3.04 18.74
C GLY A 233 -10.71 2.03 17.60
N PHE A 234 -9.54 1.90 16.99
CA PHE A 234 -9.27 0.81 16.06
C PHE A 234 -8.90 -0.48 16.80
N ALA A 235 -9.35 -1.60 16.27
CA ALA A 235 -8.99 -2.94 16.73
C ALA A 235 -8.08 -3.64 15.72
N ASP A 236 -7.08 -4.38 16.19
CA ASP A 236 -6.26 -5.26 15.34
C ASP A 236 -7.11 -6.44 14.83
N ALA A 237 -7.26 -6.56 13.54
CA ALA A 237 -8.06 -7.61 12.90
C ALA A 237 -7.48 -9.02 13.06
N LEU A 238 -6.20 -9.14 13.41
CA LEU A 238 -5.53 -10.41 13.67
C LEU A 238 -5.62 -10.85 15.14
N GLY A 239 -6.36 -10.10 15.97
CA GLY A 239 -6.48 -10.35 17.39
C GLY A 239 -5.32 -9.76 18.20
N HIS A 240 -5.24 -10.12 19.49
CA HIS A 240 -4.26 -9.51 20.39
C HIS A 240 -2.86 -9.55 19.80
N ALA A 241 -2.29 -8.37 19.54
CA ALA A 241 -0.99 -8.20 18.97
C ALA A 241 0.06 -8.83 19.89
N SER A 242 0.41 -10.06 19.60
CA SER A 242 1.59 -10.69 20.19
C SER A 242 2.82 -10.03 19.57
N ASP A 243 3.75 -9.56 20.39
CA ASP A 243 5.07 -9.09 19.95
C ASP A 243 5.85 -10.16 19.16
N SER A 244 5.38 -11.40 19.18
CA SER A 244 5.95 -12.54 18.47
C SER A 244 5.41 -12.73 17.06
N ARG A 245 4.37 -11.96 16.64
CA ARG A 245 3.81 -12.06 15.28
C ARG A 245 4.85 -11.59 14.26
N LYS A 246 5.35 -12.52 13.46
CA LYS A 246 6.35 -12.24 12.43
C LYS A 246 5.66 -11.96 11.11
N THR A 247 5.74 -10.73 10.63
CA THR A 247 5.15 -10.29 9.35
C THR A 247 6.19 -10.05 8.25
N ALA A 248 7.48 -10.09 8.58
CA ALA A 248 8.56 -9.96 7.61
C ALA A 248 9.70 -10.92 7.93
N VAL A 249 10.42 -11.36 6.88
CA VAL A 249 11.45 -12.42 6.98
C VAL A 249 12.57 -12.06 7.95
N ARG A 250 13.03 -10.81 7.93
CA ARG A 250 14.18 -10.33 8.71
C ARG A 250 13.81 -9.70 10.04
N HIS A 251 12.53 -9.54 10.36
CA HIS A 251 12.05 -8.89 11.56
C HIS A 251 11.37 -9.87 12.51
N ARG A 252 11.59 -9.71 13.81
CA ARG A 252 10.99 -10.58 14.85
C ARG A 252 9.67 -10.05 15.40
N HIS A 253 9.31 -8.81 15.05
CA HIS A 253 8.10 -8.11 15.47
C HIS A 253 7.29 -7.71 14.24
N PRO A 254 5.99 -7.45 14.40
CA PRO A 254 5.14 -7.08 13.28
C PRO A 254 5.51 -5.72 12.72
N LEU A 255 5.65 -5.64 11.40
CA LEU A 255 5.74 -4.39 10.64
C LEU A 255 4.39 -4.07 9.99
N ASP A 256 3.67 -5.11 9.59
CA ASP A 256 2.46 -5.06 8.79
C ASP A 256 1.24 -5.27 9.68
N TRP A 257 0.14 -4.58 9.37
CA TRP A 257 -1.06 -4.54 10.18
C TRP A 257 -2.32 -4.48 9.34
N ILE A 258 -3.43 -5.01 9.90
CA ILE A 258 -4.80 -4.73 9.47
C ILE A 258 -5.56 -4.28 10.71
N PHE A 259 -5.95 -3.02 10.76
CA PHE A 259 -6.80 -2.46 11.79
C PHE A 259 -8.20 -2.18 11.24
N VAL A 260 -9.20 -2.32 12.08
CA VAL A 260 -10.59 -2.04 11.74
C VAL A 260 -11.23 -1.11 12.78
N LYS A 261 -12.13 -0.24 12.32
CA LYS A 261 -12.97 0.58 13.20
C LYS A 261 -14.40 0.57 12.69
N HIS A 262 -15.36 0.41 13.60
CA HIS A 262 -16.79 0.21 13.31
C HIS A 262 -17.09 -1.03 12.44
N LEU A 263 -16.21 -2.03 12.49
CA LEU A 263 -16.29 -3.29 11.77
C LEU A 263 -15.91 -4.45 12.70
N GLY A 264 -16.55 -5.60 12.52
CA GLY A 264 -16.11 -6.85 13.14
C GLY A 264 -15.05 -7.53 12.27
N ALA A 265 -14.07 -8.16 12.91
CA ALA A 265 -13.06 -8.96 12.24
C ALA A 265 -12.93 -10.34 12.88
N ARG A 266 -12.56 -11.35 12.08
CA ARG A 266 -12.28 -12.72 12.50
C ARG A 266 -11.28 -13.41 11.59
N ASP A 267 -10.81 -14.56 11.99
CA ASP A 267 -9.92 -15.44 11.20
C ASP A 267 -8.63 -14.71 10.73
N GLY A 268 -8.12 -13.80 11.58
CA GLY A 268 -6.91 -13.08 11.27
C GLY A 268 -5.68 -13.98 11.31
N VAL A 269 -4.89 -14.00 10.24
CA VAL A 269 -3.72 -14.86 10.09
C VAL A 269 -2.59 -14.18 9.31
N VAL A 270 -1.36 -14.54 9.64
CA VAL A 270 -0.17 -14.28 8.82
C VAL A 270 0.14 -15.54 8.04
N SER A 271 0.15 -15.44 6.71
CA SER A 271 0.38 -16.58 5.83
C SER A 271 1.84 -16.63 5.37
N HIS A 272 2.55 -17.68 5.70
CA HIS A 272 3.95 -17.85 5.33
C HIS A 272 4.06 -18.51 3.95
N HIS A 273 4.36 -17.74 2.92
CA HIS A 273 4.50 -18.21 1.55
C HIS A 273 5.92 -17.93 1.04
N GLY A 274 6.73 -18.96 0.88
CA GLY A 274 7.97 -19.00 0.14
C GLY A 274 8.83 -17.72 0.10
N GLU A 275 9.42 -17.46 -1.07
CA GLU A 275 10.33 -16.34 -1.33
C GLU A 275 9.71 -15.24 -2.21
N ALA A 276 8.39 -15.23 -2.37
CA ALA A 276 7.68 -14.26 -3.23
C ALA A 276 7.88 -12.79 -2.79
N SER A 277 8.09 -12.57 -1.49
CA SER A 277 8.42 -11.29 -0.88
C SER A 277 9.21 -11.49 0.42
N ASP A 278 9.91 -10.46 0.88
CA ASP A 278 10.52 -10.40 2.21
C ASP A 278 9.51 -10.05 3.31
N HIS A 279 8.25 -9.79 2.95
CA HIS A 279 7.10 -9.69 3.87
C HIS A 279 6.13 -10.86 3.66
N TYR A 280 5.35 -11.15 4.70
CA TYR A 280 4.29 -12.16 4.68
C TYR A 280 2.92 -11.50 4.56
N PRO A 281 2.00 -12.04 3.72
CA PRO A 281 0.64 -11.51 3.64
C PRO A 281 -0.12 -11.70 4.94
N LEU A 282 -0.81 -10.65 5.36
CA LEU A 282 -1.80 -10.67 6.42
C LEU A 282 -3.18 -10.82 5.82
N GLN A 283 -4.01 -11.66 6.41
CA GLN A 283 -5.40 -11.88 5.98
C GLN A 283 -6.34 -11.81 7.15
N ALA A 284 -7.53 -11.23 6.95
CA ALA A 284 -8.64 -11.26 7.89
C ALA A 284 -9.99 -11.27 7.17
N THR A 285 -11.01 -11.88 7.79
CA THR A 285 -12.40 -11.79 7.36
C THR A 285 -13.06 -10.63 8.10
N ILE A 286 -13.61 -9.67 7.36
CA ILE A 286 -14.22 -8.46 7.88
C ILE A 286 -15.72 -8.50 7.62
N ARG A 287 -16.52 -8.30 8.66
CA ARG A 287 -17.98 -8.16 8.55
C ARG A 287 -18.32 -6.77 8.03
N VAL A 288 -19.00 -6.71 6.90
CA VAL A 288 -19.39 -5.46 6.23
C VAL A 288 -20.82 -5.10 6.63
N PRO A 289 -21.12 -3.85 7.01
CA PRO A 289 -22.46 -3.44 7.36
C PRO A 289 -23.41 -3.56 6.16
N PRO A 290 -24.68 -3.93 6.35
CA PRO A 290 -25.69 -3.95 5.29
C PRO A 290 -25.89 -2.54 4.71
N LEU A 291 -26.33 -2.46 3.45
CA LEU A 291 -26.54 -1.19 2.74
C LEU A 291 -27.48 -0.23 3.49
N ASP A 292 -28.51 -0.77 4.12
CA ASP A 292 -29.53 0.00 4.84
C ASP A 292 -28.99 0.68 6.11
N ALA A 293 -27.85 0.23 6.62
CA ALA A 293 -27.18 0.80 7.79
C ALA A 293 -26.25 1.99 7.46
N LEU A 294 -26.08 2.32 6.17
CA LEU A 294 -25.20 3.40 5.70
C LEU A 294 -25.97 4.57 5.05
N ALA A 295 -27.29 4.54 5.08
CA ALA A 295 -28.11 5.71 4.72
C ALA A 295 -27.94 6.80 5.80
N PRO A 296 -27.74 8.07 5.41
CA PRO A 296 -27.56 9.18 6.34
C PRO A 296 -28.79 9.42 7.22
#